data_b7e5bf1b7570a21a3dc9015b1b4454c5
#
_entry.id   b7e5bf1b7570a21a3dc9015b1b4454c5
#
_cell.length_a   1.000
_cell.length_b   1.000
_cell.length_c   1.000
_cell.angle_alpha   90.00
_cell.angle_beta   90.00
_cell.angle_gamma   90.00
#
_symmetry.space_group_name_H-M   'P 1'
#
loop_
_entity.id
_entity.type
_entity.pdbx_description
1 polymer ?
#
loop_
_entity_poly.entity_id
_entity_poly.type
_entity_poly.pdbx_seq_one_letter_code
_entity_poly.pdbx_strand_id
1 'polypeptide(L)'
;QGASLHLTVNKNIMVDTTDFIRPRLSDHYGIPLLQSKVDFAIPYMDEDIPLYVDPFLLWKSPSQMDNGQHLSVITAFNELGRMYLDDKQDKAIETLIYLSECAEVGLGTSNKRMGRPISTVKAKEVLDLFQAITQVSQLGFKHIEQIQLLVQDISKDRISDIACSLMKSFLIDYTIQECKKYGIPLSLSKISYYDTKKKSIVEETTNLPINEKTEQSILFVPKRWLRFSPWLNYDSYYKDYIIADINKEYDGIKNRIQILEYNRHHFDQVEKY
;
A
#
# COMPACT_ATOMS: atom_id res chain seq x y z
N GLN A 1 34.13 -1.28 66.23
CA GLN A 1 34.04 -2.19 65.04
C GLN A 1 33.04 -1.58 64.07
N GLY A 2 33.55 -0.83 63.11
CA GLY A 2 32.76 -0.20 62.08
C GLY A 2 32.89 -1.00 60.76
N ALA A 3 31.77 -1.47 60.26
CA ALA A 3 31.69 -2.10 58.95
C ALA A 3 31.54 -1.01 57.88
N SER A 4 32.57 -0.88 57.04
CA SER A 4 32.53 -0.01 55.86
C SER A 4 31.77 -0.73 54.72
N LEU A 5 30.62 -0.19 54.36
CA LEU A 5 29.89 -0.61 53.16
C LEU A 5 30.53 0.07 51.90
N HIS A 6 31.29 -0.71 51.15
CA HIS A 6 31.68 -0.29 49.80
C HIS A 6 30.48 -0.40 48.85
N LEU A 7 29.87 0.73 48.51
CA LEU A 7 28.93 0.86 47.41
C LEU A 7 29.75 0.79 46.11
N THR A 8 29.65 -0.32 45.42
CA THR A 8 30.13 -0.48 44.04
C THR A 8 29.22 0.32 43.14
N VAL A 9 29.71 1.44 42.63
CA VAL A 9 29.03 2.23 41.63
C VAL A 9 28.97 1.41 40.33
N ASN A 10 27.78 0.98 39.94
CA ASN A 10 27.54 0.35 38.68
C ASN A 10 27.96 1.33 37.56
N LYS A 11 28.88 0.89 36.68
CA LYS A 11 29.22 1.57 35.43
C LYS A 11 27.91 1.78 34.67
N ASN A 12 27.54 3.04 34.43
CA ASN A 12 26.49 3.42 33.52
C ASN A 12 26.80 2.76 32.17
N ILE A 13 26.01 1.76 31.80
CA ILE A 13 25.91 1.32 30.42
C ILE A 13 25.30 2.53 29.70
N MET A 14 26.13 3.30 29.03
CA MET A 14 25.65 4.26 28.03
C MET A 14 25.02 3.40 26.93
N VAL A 15 23.70 3.28 26.96
CA VAL A 15 22.96 2.73 25.83
C VAL A 15 23.23 3.73 24.68
N ASP A 16 23.87 3.27 23.64
CA ASP A 16 24.04 4.08 22.44
C ASP A 16 22.63 4.35 21.86
N THR A 17 22.15 5.57 22.11
CA THR A 17 20.81 5.98 21.68
C THR A 17 20.75 6.23 20.18
N THR A 18 21.88 6.17 19.47
CA THR A 18 21.93 6.37 17.99
C THR A 18 21.24 5.23 17.25
N ASP A 19 21.18 4.02 17.82
CA ASP A 19 20.50 2.87 17.21
C ASP A 19 18.95 3.01 17.23
N PHE A 20 18.40 3.96 17.99
CA PHE A 20 16.95 4.20 18.08
C PHE A 20 16.48 5.38 17.20
N ILE A 21 17.40 6.14 16.62
CA ILE A 21 17.05 7.28 15.77
C ILE A 21 16.94 6.78 14.33
N ARG A 22 15.69 6.67 13.87
CA ARG A 22 15.37 6.33 12.48
C ARG A 22 15.43 7.60 11.62
N PRO A 23 16.44 7.76 10.74
CA PRO A 23 16.60 8.99 9.99
C PRO A 23 15.44 9.17 9.02
N ARG A 24 14.76 10.29 9.11
CA ARG A 24 13.76 10.73 8.14
C ARG A 24 14.42 11.48 7.00
N LEU A 25 13.70 11.65 5.91
CA LEU A 25 14.12 12.48 4.78
C LEU A 25 14.48 13.91 5.23
N SER A 26 13.75 14.49 6.19
CA SER A 26 14.05 15.79 6.78
C SER A 26 15.43 15.84 7.43
N ASP A 27 15.78 14.80 8.16
CA ASP A 27 17.09 14.71 8.86
C ASP A 27 18.22 14.51 7.85
N HIS A 28 17.99 13.68 6.83
CA HIS A 28 18.95 13.41 5.77
C HIS A 28 19.34 14.67 4.99
N TYR A 29 18.37 15.50 4.63
CA TYR A 29 18.64 16.73 3.89
C TYR A 29 18.87 17.96 4.79
N GLY A 30 18.82 17.81 6.12
CA GLY A 30 18.99 18.92 7.07
C GLY A 30 17.91 19.99 6.95
N ILE A 31 16.70 19.61 6.55
CA ILE A 31 15.56 20.52 6.33
C ILE A 31 14.62 20.42 7.54
N PRO A 32 14.21 21.54 8.19
CA PRO A 32 13.37 21.51 9.37
C PRO A 32 11.89 21.24 9.03
N LEU A 33 11.59 20.07 8.50
CA LEU A 33 10.22 19.65 8.20
C LEU A 33 9.56 19.05 9.44
N LEU A 34 8.40 19.56 9.80
CA LEU A 34 7.56 19.00 10.84
C LEU A 34 6.39 18.24 10.21
N GLN A 35 6.14 17.01 10.65
CA GLN A 35 5.03 16.18 10.15
C GLN A 35 3.67 16.89 10.28
N SER A 36 3.50 17.76 11.27
CA SER A 36 2.26 18.55 11.45
C SER A 36 2.10 19.67 10.42
N LYS A 37 3.15 20.09 9.75
CA LYS A 37 3.18 21.24 8.83
C LYS A 37 3.18 20.85 7.35
N VAL A 38 3.48 19.60 7.04
CA VAL A 38 3.48 19.09 5.66
C VAL A 38 2.23 18.25 5.41
N ASP A 39 1.81 18.15 4.15
CA ASP A 39 0.61 17.41 3.74
C ASP A 39 0.91 15.95 3.33
N PHE A 40 2.15 15.55 3.35
CA PHE A 40 2.61 14.19 3.08
C PHE A 40 3.22 13.53 4.32
N ALA A 41 3.28 12.20 4.33
CA ALA A 41 4.06 11.46 5.32
C ALA A 41 5.55 11.64 5.02
N ILE A 42 6.33 12.15 5.98
CA ILE A 42 7.79 12.31 5.82
C ILE A 42 8.42 10.91 5.87
N PRO A 43 9.01 10.41 4.78
CA PRO A 43 9.54 9.05 4.72
C PRO A 43 10.71 8.83 5.67
N TYR A 44 10.87 7.61 6.17
CA TYR A 44 12.15 7.13 6.70
C TYR A 44 13.08 6.77 5.53
N MET A 45 14.40 6.89 5.74
CA MET A 45 15.39 6.60 4.70
C MET A 45 15.70 5.10 4.60
N ASP A 46 15.67 4.37 5.71
CA ASP A 46 16.16 3.00 5.80
C ASP A 46 15.05 1.94 5.92
N GLU A 47 13.82 2.34 6.26
CA GLU A 47 12.70 1.43 6.49
C GLU A 47 11.36 2.03 6.02
N ASP A 48 10.32 1.23 6.02
CA ASP A 48 8.97 1.68 5.70
C ASP A 48 8.30 2.33 6.91
N ILE A 49 7.38 3.26 6.62
CA ILE A 49 6.45 3.78 7.63
C ILE A 49 5.33 2.75 7.79
N PRO A 50 4.97 2.31 9.01
CA PRO A 50 3.90 1.33 9.23
C PRO A 50 2.50 1.92 9.02
N LEU A 51 2.29 2.49 7.85
CA LEU A 51 1.05 3.05 7.37
C LEU A 51 0.74 2.52 5.98
N TYR A 52 -0.52 2.58 5.59
CA TYR A 52 -1.02 2.05 4.32
C TYR A 52 -1.92 3.09 3.66
N VAL A 53 -1.87 3.19 2.35
CA VAL A 53 -2.90 3.91 1.60
C VAL A 53 -4.21 3.15 1.79
N ASP A 54 -5.22 3.87 2.25
CA ASP A 54 -6.58 3.36 2.39
C ASP A 54 -7.45 3.94 1.27
N PRO A 55 -7.77 3.18 0.22
CA PRO A 55 -8.58 3.67 -0.89
C PRO A 55 -9.96 4.16 -0.47
N PHE A 56 -10.48 3.68 0.67
CA PHE A 56 -11.71 4.17 1.27
C PHE A 56 -11.63 5.66 1.65
N LEU A 57 -10.46 6.13 2.12
CA LEU A 57 -10.25 7.55 2.42
C LEU A 57 -10.29 8.42 1.17
N LEU A 58 -9.82 7.91 0.03
CA LEU A 58 -9.90 8.62 -1.24
C LEU A 58 -11.35 8.70 -1.71
N TRP A 59 -12.09 7.59 -1.60
CA TRP A 59 -13.52 7.55 -1.97
C TRP A 59 -14.38 8.48 -1.14
N LYS A 60 -14.18 8.52 0.19
CA LYS A 60 -14.96 9.35 1.13
C LYS A 60 -14.40 10.75 1.33
N SER A 61 -13.34 11.12 0.62
CA SER A 61 -12.75 12.44 0.71
C SER A 61 -13.73 13.52 0.23
N PRO A 62 -13.79 14.69 0.86
CA PRO A 62 -14.48 15.86 0.32
C PRO A 62 -13.77 16.44 -0.91
N SER A 63 -12.56 15.99 -1.23
CA SER A 63 -11.77 16.46 -2.36
C SER A 63 -12.12 15.72 -3.63
N GLN A 64 -12.56 16.45 -4.67
CA GLN A 64 -12.80 15.89 -6.00
C GLN A 64 -11.55 15.25 -6.61
N MET A 65 -10.36 15.77 -6.28
CA MET A 65 -9.09 15.19 -6.72
C MET A 65 -8.89 13.80 -6.11
N ASP A 66 -9.10 13.63 -4.82
CA ASP A 66 -8.97 12.32 -4.16
C ASP A 66 -10.00 11.32 -4.71
N ASN A 67 -11.25 11.74 -4.90
CA ASN A 67 -12.28 10.90 -5.53
C ASN A 67 -11.90 10.50 -6.96
N GLY A 68 -11.30 11.41 -7.72
CA GLY A 68 -10.77 11.14 -9.05
C GLY A 68 -9.65 10.09 -9.04
N GLN A 69 -8.75 10.14 -8.05
CA GLN A 69 -7.72 9.12 -7.86
C GLN A 69 -8.33 7.75 -7.52
N HIS A 70 -9.30 7.69 -6.62
CA HIS A 70 -10.03 6.45 -6.35
C HIS A 70 -10.64 5.86 -7.62
N LEU A 71 -11.37 6.67 -8.38
CA LEU A 71 -12.00 6.24 -9.64
C LEU A 71 -10.95 5.74 -10.65
N SER A 72 -9.81 6.43 -10.76
CA SER A 72 -8.71 6.02 -11.63
C SER A 72 -8.16 4.66 -11.25
N VAL A 73 -7.93 4.40 -9.95
CA VAL A 73 -7.48 3.10 -9.43
C VAL A 73 -8.44 2.00 -9.80
N ILE A 74 -9.74 2.18 -9.50
CA ILE A 74 -10.78 1.18 -9.79
C ILE A 74 -10.91 0.92 -11.29
N THR A 75 -10.93 1.97 -12.10
CA THR A 75 -11.03 1.84 -13.56
C THR A 75 -9.85 1.07 -14.13
N ALA A 76 -8.62 1.43 -13.75
CA ALA A 76 -7.42 0.78 -14.25
C ALA A 76 -7.33 -0.70 -13.80
N PHE A 77 -7.71 -0.99 -12.56
CA PHE A 77 -7.73 -2.36 -12.06
C PHE A 77 -8.78 -3.22 -12.79
N ASN A 78 -9.98 -2.69 -13.01
CA ASN A 78 -11.03 -3.38 -13.76
C ASN A 78 -10.66 -3.57 -15.24
N GLU A 79 -9.91 -2.64 -15.83
CA GLU A 79 -9.37 -2.81 -17.17
C GLU A 79 -8.36 -3.96 -17.27
N LEU A 80 -7.53 -4.16 -16.24
CA LEU A 80 -6.66 -5.33 -16.15
C LEU A 80 -7.46 -6.64 -16.15
N GLY A 81 -8.54 -6.69 -15.39
CA GLY A 81 -9.46 -7.84 -15.40
C GLY A 81 -10.07 -8.10 -16.78
N ARG A 82 -10.48 -7.04 -17.49
CA ARG A 82 -10.98 -7.17 -18.88
C ARG A 82 -9.90 -7.65 -19.83
N MET A 83 -8.66 -7.14 -19.73
CA MET A 83 -7.54 -7.65 -20.51
C MET A 83 -7.29 -9.14 -20.29
N TYR A 84 -7.46 -9.59 -19.05
CA TYR A 84 -7.34 -11.00 -18.70
C TYR A 84 -8.43 -11.86 -19.35
N LEU A 85 -9.66 -11.34 -19.45
CA LEU A 85 -10.77 -11.99 -20.12
C LEU A 85 -10.63 -11.99 -21.67
N ASP A 86 -9.94 -11.00 -22.24
CA ASP A 86 -9.80 -10.75 -23.69
C ASP A 86 -8.53 -11.38 -24.29
N ASP A 87 -8.16 -12.60 -23.91
CA ASP A 87 -6.99 -13.35 -24.43
C ASP A 87 -5.62 -12.66 -24.26
N LYS A 88 -5.51 -11.67 -23.36
CA LYS A 88 -4.26 -11.00 -23.01
C LYS A 88 -3.79 -11.37 -21.60
N GLN A 89 -3.98 -12.63 -21.24
CA GLN A 89 -3.78 -13.12 -19.88
C GLN A 89 -2.36 -12.87 -19.37
N ASP A 90 -1.34 -13.25 -20.13
CA ASP A 90 0.06 -13.09 -19.73
C ASP A 90 0.40 -11.64 -19.44
N LYS A 91 -0.01 -10.72 -20.32
CA LYS A 91 0.20 -9.29 -20.13
C LYS A 91 -0.51 -8.75 -18.91
N ALA A 92 -1.74 -9.18 -18.64
CA ALA A 92 -2.49 -8.78 -17.45
C ALA A 92 -1.81 -9.27 -16.17
N ILE A 93 -1.34 -10.53 -16.16
CA ILE A 93 -0.61 -11.13 -15.04
C ILE A 93 0.70 -10.38 -14.79
N GLU A 94 1.54 -10.17 -15.80
CA GLU A 94 2.80 -9.43 -15.68
C GLU A 94 2.56 -8.01 -15.16
N THR A 95 1.52 -7.34 -15.66
CA THR A 95 1.17 -5.99 -15.22
C THR A 95 0.74 -6.00 -13.75
N LEU A 96 -0.09 -6.93 -13.30
CA LEU A 96 -0.51 -7.01 -11.90
C LEU A 96 0.67 -7.34 -10.96
N ILE A 97 1.59 -8.21 -11.39
CA ILE A 97 2.83 -8.47 -10.64
C ILE A 97 3.61 -7.17 -10.46
N TYR A 98 3.83 -6.41 -11.52
CA TYR A 98 4.50 -5.11 -11.47
C TYR A 98 3.79 -4.13 -10.51
N LEU A 99 2.48 -4.04 -10.57
CA LEU A 99 1.68 -3.12 -9.74
C LEU A 99 1.64 -3.50 -8.26
N SER A 100 1.97 -4.72 -7.92
CA SER A 100 1.85 -5.25 -6.56
C SER A 100 2.99 -4.85 -5.61
N GLU A 101 3.90 -4.00 -6.07
CA GLU A 101 5.01 -3.46 -5.29
C GLU A 101 5.29 -2.01 -5.67
N CYS A 102 5.39 -1.13 -4.69
CA CYS A 102 5.68 0.29 -4.87
C CYS A 102 6.71 0.78 -3.83
N ALA A 103 7.94 0.29 -3.95
CA ALA A 103 9.00 0.55 -2.96
C ALA A 103 9.33 2.04 -2.79
N GLU A 104 9.09 2.88 -3.78
CA GLU A 104 9.41 4.30 -3.76
C GLU A 104 8.61 5.08 -2.71
N VAL A 105 7.43 4.61 -2.32
CA VAL A 105 6.60 5.28 -1.30
C VAL A 105 7.06 4.98 0.12
N GLY A 106 7.73 3.85 0.37
CA GLY A 106 8.23 3.46 1.69
C GLY A 106 7.13 3.32 2.74
N LEU A 107 6.04 2.67 2.37
CA LEU A 107 4.90 2.35 3.25
C LEU A 107 4.87 0.83 3.48
N GLY A 108 4.44 0.42 4.68
CA GLY A 108 4.37 -0.99 5.04
C GLY A 108 5.09 -1.32 6.35
N THR A 109 5.54 -2.55 6.50
CA THR A 109 6.22 -3.02 7.71
C THR A 109 7.63 -3.54 7.44
N SER A 110 8.21 -3.27 6.27
CA SER A 110 9.55 -3.72 5.94
C SER A 110 10.62 -2.89 6.64
N ASN A 111 11.58 -3.57 7.23
CA ASN A 111 12.75 -2.92 7.86
C ASN A 111 13.82 -2.49 6.84
N LYS A 112 13.58 -2.61 5.54
CA LYS A 112 14.58 -2.37 4.48
C LYS A 112 14.06 -1.62 3.26
N ARG A 113 12.88 -1.03 3.27
CA ARG A 113 12.28 -0.41 2.06
C ARG A 113 12.39 -1.29 0.80
N MET A 114 12.31 -2.58 0.97
CA MET A 114 12.40 -3.57 -0.11
C MET A 114 11.29 -4.59 0.08
N GLY A 115 10.22 -4.44 -0.68
CA GLY A 115 9.17 -5.41 -0.78
C GLY A 115 9.45 -6.47 -1.85
N ARG A 116 8.53 -7.37 -2.04
CA ARG A 116 8.56 -8.37 -3.12
C ARG A 116 7.20 -8.38 -3.80
N PRO A 117 7.13 -8.32 -5.12
CA PRO A 117 5.87 -8.44 -5.82
C PRO A 117 5.20 -9.80 -5.54
N ILE A 118 3.91 -9.89 -5.82
CA ILE A 118 3.19 -11.18 -5.75
C ILE A 118 3.71 -12.16 -6.80
N SER A 119 3.52 -13.45 -6.55
CA SER A 119 3.87 -14.49 -7.52
C SER A 119 2.89 -14.52 -8.71
N THR A 120 3.32 -15.12 -9.82
CA THR A 120 2.46 -15.38 -10.99
C THR A 120 1.19 -16.14 -10.62
N VAL A 121 1.30 -17.13 -9.73
CA VAL A 121 0.15 -17.89 -9.23
C VAL A 121 -0.83 -16.97 -8.51
N LYS A 122 -0.32 -16.09 -7.65
CA LYS A 122 -1.16 -15.17 -6.88
C LYS A 122 -1.80 -14.11 -7.77
N ALA A 123 -1.08 -13.57 -8.75
CA ALA A 123 -1.63 -12.64 -9.73
C ALA A 123 -2.75 -13.29 -10.53
N LYS A 124 -2.57 -14.56 -10.94
CA LYS A 124 -3.60 -15.32 -11.61
C LYS A 124 -4.83 -15.54 -10.73
N GLU A 125 -4.68 -15.95 -9.46
CA GLU A 125 -5.80 -16.11 -8.52
C GLU A 125 -6.64 -14.83 -8.38
N VAL A 126 -5.99 -13.65 -8.37
CA VAL A 126 -6.69 -12.36 -8.31
C VAL A 126 -7.45 -12.09 -9.60
N LEU A 127 -6.85 -12.33 -10.76
CA LEU A 127 -7.48 -12.08 -12.06
C LEU A 127 -8.58 -13.13 -12.38
N ASP A 128 -8.43 -14.36 -11.91
CA ASP A 128 -9.46 -15.41 -12.04
C ASP A 128 -10.80 -15.01 -11.40
N LEU A 129 -10.81 -14.06 -10.43
CA LEU A 129 -12.05 -13.52 -9.87
C LEU A 129 -12.97 -12.90 -10.92
N PHE A 130 -12.39 -12.31 -11.99
CA PHE A 130 -13.18 -11.75 -13.10
C PHE A 130 -13.87 -12.82 -13.94
N GLN A 131 -13.41 -14.07 -13.91
CA GLN A 131 -14.09 -15.20 -14.53
C GLN A 131 -15.05 -15.90 -13.55
N ALA A 132 -14.64 -16.03 -12.29
CA ALA A 132 -15.35 -16.83 -11.29
C ALA A 132 -16.59 -16.15 -10.72
N ILE A 133 -16.60 -14.80 -10.64
CA ILE A 133 -17.68 -14.03 -10.01
C ILE A 133 -18.43 -13.25 -11.09
N THR A 134 -19.67 -13.64 -11.38
CA THR A 134 -20.50 -13.04 -12.44
C THR A 134 -20.65 -11.51 -12.30
N GLN A 135 -20.85 -11.01 -11.09
CA GLN A 135 -20.96 -9.57 -10.82
C GLN A 135 -19.68 -8.83 -11.15
N VAL A 136 -18.51 -9.41 -10.78
CA VAL A 136 -17.19 -8.83 -11.09
C VAL A 136 -16.92 -8.89 -12.58
N SER A 137 -17.29 -9.98 -13.25
CA SER A 137 -17.19 -10.10 -14.72
C SER A 137 -17.96 -8.99 -15.46
N GLN A 138 -19.18 -8.68 -15.00
CA GLN A 138 -20.06 -7.72 -15.65
C GLN A 138 -19.77 -6.27 -15.27
N LEU A 139 -19.56 -5.99 -13.99
CA LEU A 139 -19.50 -4.64 -13.43
C LEU A 139 -18.09 -4.22 -12.98
N GLY A 140 -17.19 -5.18 -12.76
CA GLY A 140 -15.92 -4.97 -12.10
C GLY A 140 -16.05 -4.84 -10.59
N PHE A 141 -14.92 -4.63 -9.93
CA PHE A 141 -14.87 -4.26 -8.52
C PHE A 141 -15.27 -2.79 -8.33
N LYS A 142 -15.95 -2.50 -7.24
CA LYS A 142 -16.22 -1.12 -6.77
C LYS A 142 -15.07 -0.60 -5.91
N HIS A 143 -14.41 -1.51 -5.20
CA HIS A 143 -13.29 -1.24 -4.31
C HIS A 143 -12.24 -2.33 -4.46
N ILE A 144 -10.97 -1.98 -4.66
CA ILE A 144 -9.89 -2.97 -4.78
C ILE A 144 -9.64 -3.70 -3.47
N GLU A 145 -10.01 -3.11 -2.34
CA GLU A 145 -9.89 -3.70 -1.01
C GLU A 145 -10.69 -4.99 -0.86
N GLN A 146 -11.75 -5.16 -1.65
CA GLN A 146 -12.59 -6.37 -1.67
C GLN A 146 -11.78 -7.64 -2.00
N ILE A 147 -10.68 -7.50 -2.75
CA ILE A 147 -9.84 -8.62 -3.18
C ILE A 147 -9.29 -9.40 -1.96
N GLN A 148 -8.93 -8.71 -0.88
CA GLN A 148 -8.41 -9.37 0.33
C GLN A 148 -9.46 -10.22 1.06
N LEU A 149 -10.73 -10.03 0.73
CA LEU A 149 -11.84 -10.86 1.23
C LEU A 149 -12.16 -12.07 0.34
N LEU A 150 -11.45 -12.21 -0.78
CA LEU A 150 -11.69 -13.22 -1.82
C LEU A 150 -10.46 -14.07 -2.11
N VAL A 151 -9.25 -13.54 -1.87
CA VAL A 151 -7.98 -14.22 -2.19
C VAL A 151 -7.09 -14.26 -0.95
N GLN A 152 -6.55 -15.44 -0.66
CA GLN A 152 -5.62 -15.63 0.44
C GLN A 152 -4.30 -14.86 0.18
N ASP A 153 -3.66 -14.40 1.25
CA ASP A 153 -2.36 -13.70 1.23
C ASP A 153 -2.32 -12.38 0.45
N ILE A 154 -3.48 -11.84 0.10
CA ILE A 154 -3.61 -10.44 -0.27
C ILE A 154 -3.95 -9.67 1.00
N SER A 155 -2.99 -8.90 1.47
CA SER A 155 -3.10 -8.09 2.69
C SER A 155 -3.34 -6.61 2.37
N LYS A 156 -3.59 -5.82 3.42
CA LYS A 156 -3.68 -4.36 3.34
C LYS A 156 -2.43 -3.72 2.72
N ASP A 157 -1.26 -4.31 2.92
CA ASP A 157 0.01 -3.90 2.33
C ASP A 157 -0.05 -4.02 0.80
N ARG A 158 -0.48 -5.17 0.28
CA ARG A 158 -0.66 -5.39 -1.16
C ARG A 158 -1.69 -4.47 -1.80
N ILE A 159 -2.79 -4.20 -1.11
CA ILE A 159 -3.80 -3.23 -1.58
C ILE A 159 -3.19 -1.83 -1.64
N SER A 160 -2.45 -1.43 -0.62
CA SER A 160 -1.73 -0.15 -0.58
C SER A 160 -0.74 -0.03 -1.74
N ASP A 161 0.08 -1.05 -1.98
CA ASP A 161 1.06 -1.07 -3.08
C ASP A 161 0.40 -0.98 -4.46
N ILE A 162 -0.66 -1.75 -4.70
CA ILE A 162 -1.40 -1.70 -5.96
C ILE A 162 -2.01 -0.31 -6.16
N ALA A 163 -2.61 0.27 -5.12
CA ALA A 163 -3.17 1.62 -5.19
C ALA A 163 -2.09 2.67 -5.51
N CYS A 164 -0.95 2.64 -4.80
CA CYS A 164 0.17 3.53 -5.06
C CYS A 164 0.72 3.38 -6.48
N SER A 165 0.89 2.15 -6.95
CA SER A 165 1.40 1.85 -8.29
C SER A 165 0.47 2.36 -9.40
N LEU A 166 -0.86 2.23 -9.21
CA LEU A 166 -1.85 2.75 -10.15
C LEU A 166 -1.96 4.28 -10.13
N MET A 167 -1.63 4.92 -9.00
CA MET A 167 -1.58 6.38 -8.84
C MET A 167 -0.17 6.96 -9.04
N LYS A 168 0.81 6.15 -9.46
CA LYS A 168 2.23 6.54 -9.42
C LYS A 168 2.53 7.79 -10.25
N SER A 169 1.90 7.97 -11.40
CA SER A 169 2.02 9.20 -12.20
C SER A 169 1.59 10.44 -11.39
N PHE A 170 0.47 10.37 -10.69
CA PHE A 170 0.04 11.45 -9.80
C PHE A 170 1.03 11.68 -8.65
N LEU A 171 1.54 10.60 -8.02
CA LEU A 171 2.49 10.71 -6.91
C LEU A 171 3.82 11.33 -7.34
N ILE A 172 4.26 11.10 -8.58
CA ILE A 172 5.44 11.76 -9.18
C ILE A 172 5.23 13.27 -9.20
N ASP A 173 4.14 13.74 -9.81
CA ASP A 173 3.82 15.16 -9.91
C ASP A 173 3.63 15.81 -8.54
N TYR A 174 2.92 15.14 -7.64
CA TYR A 174 2.71 15.58 -6.27
C TYR A 174 4.04 15.73 -5.51
N THR A 175 4.93 14.74 -5.64
CA THR A 175 6.25 14.77 -5.00
C THR A 175 7.08 15.97 -5.50
N ILE A 176 7.12 16.21 -6.80
CA ILE A 176 7.85 17.33 -7.38
C ILE A 176 7.31 18.66 -6.86
N GLN A 177 5.99 18.81 -6.75
CA GLN A 177 5.34 20.02 -6.24
C GLN A 177 5.68 20.27 -4.76
N GLU A 178 5.59 19.23 -3.92
CA GLU A 178 5.92 19.35 -2.50
C GLU A 178 7.42 19.59 -2.29
N CYS A 179 8.30 18.98 -3.08
CA CYS A 179 9.73 19.25 -3.03
C CYS A 179 10.05 20.72 -3.35
N LYS A 180 9.43 21.28 -4.40
CA LYS A 180 9.59 22.69 -4.74
C LYS A 180 9.08 23.61 -3.65
N LYS A 181 7.95 23.28 -3.03
CA LYS A 181 7.33 24.05 -1.95
C LYS A 181 8.19 24.13 -0.70
N TYR A 182 8.89 23.05 -0.36
CA TYR A 182 9.68 22.95 0.87
C TYR A 182 11.19 23.02 0.65
N GLY A 183 11.65 23.23 -0.57
CA GLY A 183 13.09 23.31 -0.88
C GLY A 183 13.82 21.97 -0.74
N ILE A 184 13.13 20.85 -0.93
CA ILE A 184 13.73 19.51 -0.87
C ILE A 184 14.53 19.28 -2.15
N PRO A 185 15.81 18.84 -2.05
CA PRO A 185 16.65 18.59 -3.21
C PRO A 185 16.05 17.54 -4.16
N LEU A 186 16.20 17.80 -5.45
CA LEU A 186 15.76 16.93 -6.53
C LEU A 186 16.97 16.52 -7.38
N SER A 187 17.03 15.26 -7.77
CA SER A 187 18.05 14.69 -8.65
C SER A 187 17.43 14.00 -9.84
N LEU A 188 18.10 14.03 -10.99
CA LEU A 188 17.61 13.34 -12.19
C LEU A 188 17.55 11.84 -11.95
N SER A 189 16.40 11.25 -12.19
CA SER A 189 16.10 9.87 -11.86
C SER A 189 15.23 9.23 -12.95
N LYS A 190 15.45 7.94 -13.18
CA LYS A 190 14.58 7.12 -14.01
C LYS A 190 13.53 6.45 -13.14
N ILE A 191 12.28 6.55 -13.53
CA ILE A 191 11.16 5.92 -12.83
C ILE A 191 10.20 5.27 -13.83
N SER A 192 9.76 4.07 -13.50
CA SER A 192 8.75 3.37 -14.30
C SER A 192 7.40 3.44 -13.60
N TYR A 193 6.34 3.60 -14.37
CA TYR A 193 4.97 3.57 -13.87
C TYR A 193 3.99 3.01 -14.91
N TYR A 194 2.82 2.59 -14.47
CA TYR A 194 1.75 2.15 -15.35
C TYR A 194 0.97 3.37 -15.86
N ASP A 195 1.06 3.61 -17.18
CA ASP A 195 0.25 4.64 -17.82
C ASP A 195 -1.14 4.07 -18.12
N THR A 196 -2.15 4.54 -17.41
CA THR A 196 -3.53 4.06 -17.52
C THR A 196 -4.16 4.35 -18.88
N LYS A 197 -3.69 5.39 -19.59
CA LYS A 197 -4.17 5.75 -20.94
C LYS A 197 -3.55 4.84 -22.00
N LYS A 198 -2.25 4.58 -21.90
CA LYS A 198 -1.52 3.69 -22.81
C LYS A 198 -1.71 2.21 -22.48
N LYS A 199 -2.22 1.90 -21.26
CA LYS A 199 -2.39 0.54 -20.73
C LYS A 199 -1.09 -0.27 -20.78
N SER A 200 -0.01 0.38 -20.42
CA SER A 200 1.34 -0.19 -20.44
C SER A 200 2.26 0.48 -19.43
N ILE A 201 3.29 -0.26 -19.02
CA ILE A 201 4.37 0.28 -18.21
C ILE A 201 5.22 1.18 -19.12
N VAL A 202 5.48 2.39 -18.64
CA VAL A 202 6.33 3.39 -19.32
C VAL A 202 7.47 3.78 -18.39
N GLU A 203 8.60 4.18 -18.97
CA GLU A 203 9.74 4.74 -18.26
C GLU A 203 9.83 6.24 -18.55
N GLU A 204 10.07 7.01 -17.50
CA GLU A 204 10.25 8.46 -17.58
C GLU A 204 11.54 8.85 -16.84
N THR A 205 12.22 9.87 -17.36
CA THR A 205 13.34 10.51 -16.70
C THR A 205 12.88 11.86 -16.17
N THR A 206 12.86 12.01 -14.85
CA THR A 206 12.38 13.22 -14.18
C THR A 206 13.18 13.51 -12.91
N ASN A 207 12.96 14.68 -12.30
CA ASN A 207 13.67 15.09 -11.09
C ASN A 207 12.87 14.68 -9.86
N LEU A 208 13.44 13.80 -9.02
CA LEU A 208 12.85 13.30 -7.78
C LEU A 208 13.85 13.35 -6.62
N PRO A 209 13.39 13.39 -5.36
CA PRO A 209 14.28 13.14 -4.23
C PRO A 209 14.75 11.68 -4.29
N ILE A 210 16.03 11.45 -3.96
CA ILE A 210 16.67 10.14 -4.06
C ILE A 210 17.15 9.70 -2.68
N ASN A 211 16.97 8.45 -2.38
CA ASN A 211 17.67 7.80 -1.29
C ASN A 211 19.09 7.44 -1.78
N GLU A 212 20.09 8.20 -1.36
CA GLU A 212 21.47 8.02 -1.82
C GLU A 212 22.07 6.65 -1.49
N LYS A 213 21.57 5.96 -0.44
CA LYS A 213 22.06 4.63 -0.05
C LYS A 213 21.56 3.54 -0.99
N THR A 214 20.34 3.68 -1.50
CA THR A 214 19.68 2.67 -2.35
C THR A 214 19.58 3.09 -3.81
N GLU A 215 19.94 4.34 -4.13
CA GLU A 215 19.78 4.99 -5.44
C GLU A 215 18.31 5.00 -5.95
N GLN A 216 17.37 4.74 -5.05
CA GLN A 216 15.94 4.72 -5.38
C GLN A 216 15.30 6.10 -5.25
N SER A 217 14.41 6.41 -6.17
CA SER A 217 13.54 7.57 -6.06
C SER A 217 12.61 7.43 -4.85
N ILE A 218 12.28 8.56 -4.24
CA ILE A 218 11.34 8.64 -3.13
C ILE A 218 10.08 9.33 -3.65
N LEU A 219 8.93 8.73 -3.41
CA LEU A 219 7.63 9.31 -3.70
C LEU A 219 6.88 9.66 -2.42
N PHE A 220 6.28 10.84 -2.39
CA PHE A 220 5.46 11.29 -1.28
C PHE A 220 4.01 10.88 -1.45
N VAL A 221 3.40 10.48 -0.34
CA VAL A 221 1.98 10.13 -0.29
C VAL A 221 1.25 11.13 0.62
N PRO A 222 0.12 11.70 0.17
CA PRO A 222 -0.69 12.57 1.02
C PRO A 222 -1.07 11.89 2.33
N LYS A 223 -0.72 12.51 3.48
CA LYS A 223 -0.96 11.88 4.81
C LYS A 223 -2.43 11.61 5.09
N ARG A 224 -3.34 12.36 4.47
CA ARG A 224 -4.79 12.17 4.59
C ARG A 224 -5.31 10.88 3.96
N TRP A 225 -4.51 10.18 3.13
CA TRP A 225 -4.84 8.89 2.52
C TRP A 225 -4.38 7.70 3.36
N LEU A 226 -3.65 7.97 4.46
CA LEU A 226 -2.93 6.95 5.20
C LEU A 226 -3.64 6.53 6.48
N ARG A 227 -3.66 5.23 6.74
CA ARG A 227 -4.10 4.61 7.99
C ARG A 227 -3.15 3.51 8.42
N PHE A 228 -3.06 3.30 9.73
CA PHE A 228 -2.42 2.12 10.30
C PHE A 228 -3.26 0.85 10.06
N SER A 229 -4.58 0.98 10.14
CA SER A 229 -5.53 -0.09 9.81
C SER A 229 -6.55 0.45 8.82
N PRO A 230 -6.45 0.11 7.52
CA PRO A 230 -7.45 0.47 6.53
C PRO A 230 -8.86 0.04 6.91
N TRP A 231 -9.85 0.77 6.43
CA TRP A 231 -11.25 0.56 6.77
C TRP A 231 -11.69 -0.87 6.46
N LEU A 232 -11.51 -1.29 5.23
CA LEU A 232 -11.82 -2.64 4.80
C LEU A 232 -10.54 -3.48 4.90
N ASN A 233 -10.53 -4.41 5.86
CA ASN A 233 -9.48 -5.39 6.03
C ASN A 233 -10.07 -6.71 6.53
N TYR A 234 -9.38 -7.82 6.23
CA TYR A 234 -9.88 -9.15 6.53
C TYR A 234 -10.16 -9.38 8.02
N ASP A 235 -9.30 -8.88 8.91
CA ASP A 235 -9.43 -9.15 10.35
C ASP A 235 -10.67 -8.48 10.96
N SER A 236 -10.99 -7.25 10.52
CA SER A 236 -12.23 -6.56 10.91
C SER A 236 -13.44 -7.24 10.30
N TYR A 237 -13.40 -7.56 9.01
CA TYR A 237 -14.45 -8.30 8.31
C TYR A 237 -14.76 -9.61 9.00
N TYR A 238 -13.73 -10.39 9.38
CA TYR A 238 -13.90 -11.64 10.08
C TYR A 238 -14.60 -11.46 11.44
N LYS A 239 -14.17 -10.48 12.21
CA LYS A 239 -14.75 -10.23 13.55
C LYS A 239 -16.18 -9.72 13.50
N ASP A 240 -16.40 -8.71 12.68
CA ASP A 240 -17.63 -7.92 12.75
C ASP A 240 -18.76 -8.55 11.94
N TYR A 241 -18.42 -9.18 10.83
CA TYR A 241 -19.40 -9.72 9.88
C TYR A 241 -19.52 -11.24 9.94
N ILE A 242 -18.39 -11.96 9.79
CA ILE A 242 -18.42 -13.42 9.69
C ILE A 242 -18.80 -14.08 11.04
N ILE A 243 -18.19 -13.62 12.16
CA ILE A 243 -18.51 -14.21 13.47
C ILE A 243 -19.94 -13.86 13.91
N ALA A 244 -20.37 -12.62 13.68
CA ALA A 244 -21.67 -12.16 14.13
C ALA A 244 -22.84 -12.75 13.31
N ASP A 245 -22.71 -12.78 11.97
CA ASP A 245 -23.82 -13.13 11.09
C ASP A 245 -23.72 -14.53 10.46
N ILE A 246 -22.58 -14.90 9.90
CA ILE A 246 -22.45 -16.16 9.14
C ILE A 246 -22.36 -17.38 10.05
N ASN A 247 -21.70 -17.28 11.21
CA ASN A 247 -21.66 -18.39 12.16
C ASN A 247 -23.03 -18.82 12.71
N LYS A 248 -24.05 -17.99 12.61
CA LYS A 248 -25.42 -18.34 12.99
C LYS A 248 -26.15 -19.17 11.92
N GLU A 249 -25.77 -18.96 10.66
CA GLU A 249 -26.41 -19.63 9.51
C GLU A 249 -25.61 -20.84 9.01
N TYR A 250 -24.29 -20.88 9.21
CA TYR A 250 -23.36 -21.89 8.67
C TYR A 250 -22.44 -22.46 9.74
N ASP A 251 -22.90 -23.52 10.38
CA ASP A 251 -22.23 -24.23 11.48
C ASP A 251 -20.92 -24.96 11.09
N GLY A 252 -20.34 -24.67 9.92
CA GLY A 252 -19.17 -25.37 9.37
C GLY A 252 -17.96 -24.52 8.99
N ILE A 253 -18.09 -23.19 8.89
CA ILE A 253 -17.01 -22.33 8.42
C ILE A 253 -16.09 -21.95 9.60
N LYS A 254 -14.89 -22.59 9.65
CA LYS A 254 -13.96 -22.44 10.78
C LYS A 254 -12.62 -21.83 10.44
N ASN A 255 -12.25 -21.72 9.17
CA ASN A 255 -10.95 -21.22 8.76
C ASN A 255 -11.02 -20.19 7.63
N ARG A 256 -9.94 -19.44 7.48
CA ARG A 256 -9.83 -18.35 6.49
C ARG A 256 -10.11 -18.80 5.05
N ILE A 257 -9.61 -19.96 4.65
CA ILE A 257 -9.77 -20.46 3.28
C ILE A 257 -11.25 -20.70 2.96
N GLN A 258 -11.98 -21.35 3.87
CA GLN A 258 -13.42 -21.58 3.72
C GLN A 258 -14.23 -20.28 3.64
N ILE A 259 -13.83 -19.26 4.41
CA ILE A 259 -14.49 -17.95 4.37
C ILE A 259 -14.25 -17.25 3.03
N LEU A 260 -13.02 -17.27 2.52
CA LEU A 260 -12.70 -16.67 1.23
C LEU A 260 -13.45 -17.39 0.09
N GLU A 261 -13.57 -18.70 0.15
CA GLU A 261 -14.34 -19.50 -0.81
C GLU A 261 -15.84 -19.18 -0.71
N TYR A 262 -16.39 -19.11 0.49
CA TYR A 262 -17.76 -18.68 0.72
C TYR A 262 -18.03 -17.30 0.10
N ASN A 263 -17.16 -16.34 0.32
CA ASN A 263 -17.28 -14.98 -0.21
C ASN A 263 -17.30 -14.95 -1.75
N ARG A 264 -16.53 -15.82 -2.41
CA ARG A 264 -16.56 -15.92 -3.88
C ARG A 264 -17.92 -16.36 -4.42
N HIS A 265 -18.64 -17.21 -3.70
CA HIS A 265 -19.98 -17.68 -4.06
C HIS A 265 -21.09 -16.73 -3.60
N HIS A 266 -20.81 -15.84 -2.65
CA HIS A 266 -21.77 -14.90 -2.04
C HIS A 266 -21.21 -13.46 -2.09
N PHE A 267 -20.77 -13.03 -3.26
CA PHE A 267 -20.12 -11.74 -3.45
C PHE A 267 -21.02 -10.54 -3.07
N ASP A 268 -22.34 -10.70 -3.20
CA ASP A 268 -23.31 -9.70 -2.74
C ASP A 268 -23.19 -9.37 -1.24
N GLN A 269 -22.72 -10.31 -0.42
CA GLN A 269 -22.45 -10.07 1.00
C GLN A 269 -21.15 -9.28 1.21
N VAL A 270 -20.12 -9.53 0.39
CA VAL A 270 -18.91 -8.73 0.39
C VAL A 270 -19.20 -7.28 -0.01
N GLU A 271 -20.11 -7.05 -0.95
CA GLU A 271 -20.53 -5.71 -1.37
C GLU A 271 -21.35 -4.97 -0.30
N LYS A 272 -22.07 -5.68 0.56
CA LYS A 272 -22.87 -5.07 1.64
C LYS A 272 -22.02 -4.63 2.84
N TYR A 273 -20.88 -5.27 3.05
CA TYR A 273 -19.94 -4.92 4.11
C TYR A 273 -19.20 -3.63 3.82
#